data_1c9e9c16cdc01a067d30a0a7c67b2689
#
_entry.id   1c9e9c16cdc01a067d30a0a7c67b2689
#
_cell.length_a   1.000
_cell.length_b   1.000
_cell.length_c   1.000
_cell.angle_alpha   90.00
_cell.angle_beta   90.00
_cell.angle_gamma   90.00
#
_symmetry.space_group_name_H-M   'P 1'
#
loop_
_entity.id
_entity.type
_entity.pdbx_description
1 polymer ?
#
loop_
_entity_poly.entity_id
_entity_poly.type
_entity_poly.pdbx_seq_one_letter_code
_entity_poly.pdbx_strand_id
1 'polypeptide(L)'
;MTHRKQTAPFVVPTDDGKLIEEHFGAASLGGDDLSIARMVAPPGWSEPTQTPEFDEYTLMVRGRKRVEVDGEDVELAAGETLLITAGSTVRYANPFDEPAEYWSVCRPAFTPDRVNRETS
;
A
#
# COMPACT_ATOMS: atom_id res chain seq x y z
N MET A 1 -7.57 -11.56 25.32
CA MET A 1 -6.88 -12.25 24.23
C MET A 1 -5.47 -11.70 24.09
N THR A 2 -4.48 -12.60 24.03
CA THR A 2 -3.06 -12.20 23.99
C THR A 2 -2.48 -12.11 22.58
N HIS A 3 -3.09 -12.77 21.61
CA HIS A 3 -2.55 -12.81 20.25
C HIS A 3 -3.64 -13.20 19.23
N ARG A 4 -3.38 -12.90 17.98
CA ARG A 4 -4.19 -13.33 16.86
C ARG A 4 -3.30 -13.81 15.72
N LYS A 5 -3.60 -14.98 15.18
CA LYS A 5 -2.95 -15.51 14.00
C LYS A 5 -3.90 -15.32 12.80
N GLN A 6 -3.45 -14.59 11.78
CA GLN A 6 -4.24 -14.39 10.57
C GLN A 6 -3.86 -15.42 9.53
N THR A 7 -4.80 -16.29 9.16
CA THR A 7 -4.60 -17.35 8.16
C THR A 7 -5.44 -17.16 6.91
N ALA A 8 -6.37 -16.18 6.91
CA ALA A 8 -7.28 -15.94 5.80
C ALA A 8 -7.47 -14.44 5.61
N PRO A 9 -6.48 -13.73 5.06
CA PRO A 9 -6.59 -12.29 4.86
C PRO A 9 -7.75 -11.93 3.93
N PHE A 10 -8.26 -10.72 4.09
CA PHE A 10 -9.28 -10.19 3.19
C PHE A 10 -8.63 -9.76 1.88
N VAL A 11 -9.07 -10.35 0.76
CA VAL A 11 -8.58 -9.96 -0.56
C VAL A 11 -9.41 -8.78 -1.05
N VAL A 12 -8.76 -7.63 -1.19
CA VAL A 12 -9.42 -6.41 -1.64
C VAL A 12 -9.69 -6.53 -3.14
N PRO A 13 -10.94 -6.33 -3.60
CA PRO A 13 -11.23 -6.35 -5.04
C PRO A 13 -10.47 -5.24 -5.77
N THR A 14 -9.81 -5.59 -6.87
CA THR A 14 -9.12 -4.64 -7.73
C THR A 14 -9.46 -4.91 -9.20
N ASP A 15 -9.35 -3.90 -10.05
CA ASP A 15 -9.57 -4.02 -11.49
C ASP A 15 -8.33 -3.71 -12.31
N ASP A 16 -7.18 -3.50 -11.65
CA ASP A 16 -5.92 -3.11 -12.29
C ASP A 16 -4.85 -4.21 -12.23
N GLY A 17 -5.21 -5.39 -11.76
CA GLY A 17 -4.29 -6.52 -11.67
C GLY A 17 -3.44 -6.56 -10.39
N LYS A 18 -3.55 -5.56 -9.53
CA LYS A 18 -2.82 -5.55 -8.26
C LYS A 18 -3.47 -6.50 -7.26
N LEU A 19 -2.66 -7.32 -6.59
CA LEU A 19 -3.12 -8.14 -5.47
C LEU A 19 -2.97 -7.34 -4.18
N ILE A 20 -4.04 -7.29 -3.38
CA ILE A 20 -4.02 -6.67 -2.05
C ILE A 20 -4.66 -7.64 -1.06
N GLU A 21 -3.86 -8.11 -0.12
CA GLU A 21 -4.31 -9.01 0.95
C GLU A 21 -4.19 -8.29 2.29
N GLU A 22 -5.30 -7.80 2.81
CA GLU A 22 -5.31 -7.14 4.11
C GLU A 22 -5.35 -8.18 5.22
N HIS A 23 -4.30 -8.23 6.01
CA HIS A 23 -4.19 -9.16 7.14
C HIS A 23 -4.82 -8.59 8.40
N PHE A 24 -4.58 -7.31 8.66
CA PHE A 24 -5.15 -6.59 9.80
C PHE A 24 -5.66 -5.24 9.31
N GLY A 25 -6.82 -4.82 9.81
CA GLY A 25 -7.40 -3.54 9.46
C GLY A 25 -8.92 -3.59 9.43
N ALA A 26 -9.54 -2.49 8.97
CA ALA A 26 -10.99 -2.29 9.04
C ALA A 26 -11.78 -3.34 8.25
N ALA A 27 -11.27 -3.78 7.09
CA ALA A 27 -11.97 -4.72 6.22
C ALA A 27 -11.79 -6.18 6.63
N SER A 28 -10.71 -6.53 7.32
CA SER A 28 -10.40 -7.91 7.68
C SER A 28 -10.91 -8.29 9.07
N LEU A 29 -10.23 -7.83 10.12
CA LEU A 29 -10.59 -8.17 11.50
C LEU A 29 -11.30 -7.03 12.23
N GLY A 30 -11.52 -5.93 11.56
CA GLY A 30 -12.06 -4.71 12.16
C GLY A 30 -10.97 -3.89 12.83
N GLY A 31 -11.35 -2.70 13.26
CA GLY A 31 -10.41 -1.78 13.89
C GLY A 31 -10.00 -0.65 12.97
N ASP A 32 -9.63 0.45 13.59
CA ASP A 32 -9.44 1.73 12.93
C ASP A 32 -8.04 2.28 13.12
N ASP A 33 -7.24 1.61 13.95
CA ASP A 33 -5.95 2.10 14.40
C ASP A 33 -4.83 1.85 13.40
N LEU A 34 -4.82 0.65 12.81
CA LEU A 34 -3.71 0.21 11.97
C LEU A 34 -4.20 -0.79 10.94
N SER A 35 -3.63 -0.76 9.74
CA SER A 35 -3.81 -1.82 8.76
C SER A 35 -2.47 -2.35 8.29
N ILE A 36 -2.43 -3.65 7.98
CA ILE A 36 -1.26 -4.34 7.45
C ILE A 36 -1.72 -5.17 6.26
N ALA A 37 -1.15 -4.91 5.09
CA ALA A 37 -1.52 -5.61 3.87
C ALA A 37 -0.28 -6.03 3.08
N ARG A 38 -0.37 -7.25 2.50
CA ARG A 38 0.61 -7.71 1.53
C ARG A 38 0.11 -7.35 0.14
N MET A 39 0.99 -6.80 -0.68
CA MET A 39 0.64 -6.32 -2.01
C MET A 39 1.59 -6.86 -3.07
N VAL A 40 1.04 -7.16 -4.24
CA VAL A 40 1.84 -7.50 -5.43
C VAL A 40 1.32 -6.66 -6.58
N ALA A 41 2.17 -5.76 -7.08
CA ALA A 41 1.86 -4.91 -8.22
C ALA A 41 2.48 -5.50 -9.48
N PRO A 42 1.69 -5.73 -10.55
CA PRO A 42 2.23 -6.29 -11.79
C PRO A 42 3.13 -5.29 -12.52
N PRO A 43 3.98 -5.79 -13.45
CA PRO A 43 4.76 -4.89 -14.31
C PRO A 43 3.86 -3.89 -15.04
N GLY A 44 4.30 -2.63 -15.10
CA GLY A 44 3.56 -1.57 -15.79
C GLY A 44 2.40 -0.99 -14.99
N TRP A 45 2.16 -1.46 -13.77
CA TRP A 45 1.07 -0.98 -12.95
C TRP A 45 1.31 0.45 -12.45
N SER A 46 0.26 1.23 -12.40
CA SER A 46 0.27 2.52 -11.72
C SER A 46 -1.16 2.84 -11.25
N GLU A 47 -1.26 3.75 -10.30
CA GLU A 47 -2.57 4.21 -9.84
C GLU A 47 -2.65 5.73 -9.84
N PRO A 48 -3.85 6.32 -9.74
CA PRO A 48 -4.01 7.78 -9.70
C PRO A 48 -3.30 8.38 -8.49
N THR A 49 -2.94 9.65 -8.61
CA THR A 49 -2.39 10.44 -7.51
C THR A 49 -3.39 10.49 -6.35
N GLN A 50 -2.89 10.44 -5.14
CA GLN A 50 -3.72 10.47 -3.94
C GLN A 50 -3.02 11.27 -2.84
N THR A 51 -3.82 11.74 -1.88
CA THR A 51 -3.30 12.47 -0.71
C THR A 51 -3.88 11.83 0.54
N PRO A 52 -3.30 10.70 0.99
CA PRO A 52 -3.88 9.91 2.07
C PRO A 52 -3.86 10.62 3.42
N GLU A 53 -4.84 10.26 4.26
CA GLU A 53 -4.95 10.74 5.63
C GLU A 53 -4.34 9.77 6.63
N PHE A 54 -3.41 8.93 6.19
CA PHE A 54 -2.68 8.00 7.04
C PHE A 54 -1.18 8.07 6.73
N ASP A 55 -0.38 7.72 7.74
CA ASP A 55 1.03 7.45 7.52
C ASP A 55 1.14 6.06 6.89
N GLU A 56 1.98 5.90 5.89
CA GLU A 56 2.17 4.61 5.25
C GLU A 56 3.63 4.19 5.29
N TYR A 57 3.87 2.98 5.81
CA TYR A 57 5.18 2.34 5.79
C TYR A 57 5.16 1.25 4.73
N THR A 58 6.09 1.30 3.80
CA THR A 58 6.27 0.26 2.78
C THR A 58 7.53 -0.54 3.09
N LEU A 59 7.40 -1.87 3.09
CA LEU A 59 8.51 -2.79 3.30
C LEU A 59 8.64 -3.65 2.04
N MET A 60 9.68 -3.38 1.22
CA MET A 60 9.86 -4.11 -0.04
C MET A 60 10.44 -5.49 0.21
N VAL A 61 9.80 -6.50 -0.39
CA VAL A 61 10.20 -7.91 -0.28
C VAL A 61 10.90 -8.36 -1.57
N ARG A 62 10.34 -8.00 -2.73
CA ARG A 62 10.85 -8.47 -4.02
C ARG A 62 10.51 -7.46 -5.11
N GLY A 63 11.39 -7.33 -6.11
CA GLY A 63 11.21 -6.38 -7.19
C GLY A 63 11.52 -4.97 -6.76
N ARG A 64 11.02 -4.02 -7.56
CA ARG A 64 11.22 -2.58 -7.33
C ARG A 64 9.89 -1.85 -7.47
N LYS A 65 9.80 -0.71 -6.82
CA LYS A 65 8.62 0.15 -6.85
C LYS A 65 9.07 1.60 -6.94
N ARG A 66 8.35 2.40 -7.68
CA ARG A 66 8.55 3.85 -7.73
C ARG A 66 7.40 4.56 -7.06
N VAL A 67 7.73 5.55 -6.24
CA VAL A 67 6.74 6.43 -5.61
C VAL A 67 7.11 7.86 -5.94
N GLU A 68 6.16 8.61 -6.47
CA GLU A 68 6.30 10.06 -6.58
C GLU A 68 5.70 10.67 -5.31
N VAL A 69 6.52 11.39 -4.54
CA VAL A 69 6.12 12.00 -3.27
C VAL A 69 6.36 13.49 -3.36
N ASP A 70 5.28 14.26 -3.35
CA ASP A 70 5.35 15.74 -3.45
C ASP A 70 6.27 16.21 -4.58
N GLY A 71 6.19 15.53 -5.74
CA GLY A 71 6.96 15.85 -6.92
C GLY A 71 8.35 15.22 -7.00
N GLU A 72 8.79 14.49 -5.98
CA GLU A 72 10.06 13.76 -6.00
C GLU A 72 9.86 12.29 -6.30
N ASP A 73 10.69 11.72 -7.17
CA ASP A 73 10.68 10.29 -7.44
C ASP A 73 11.54 9.55 -6.41
N VAL A 74 10.95 8.55 -5.76
CA VAL A 74 11.65 7.66 -4.85
C VAL A 74 11.54 6.24 -5.37
N GLU A 75 12.67 5.58 -5.55
CA GLU A 75 12.71 4.18 -5.96
C GLU A 75 13.05 3.29 -4.78
N LEU A 76 12.29 2.20 -4.61
CA LEU A 76 12.47 1.23 -3.55
C LEU A 76 12.84 -0.12 -4.16
N ALA A 77 13.90 -0.72 -3.64
CA ALA A 77 14.32 -2.07 -4.00
C ALA A 77 14.09 -3.02 -2.83
N ALA A 78 14.18 -4.33 -3.09
CA ALA A 78 13.99 -5.36 -2.08
C ALA A 78 14.88 -5.12 -0.86
N GLY A 79 14.30 -5.24 0.33
CA GLY A 79 14.98 -5.00 1.60
C GLY A 79 14.96 -3.55 2.08
N GLU A 80 14.44 -2.64 1.26
CA GLU A 80 14.34 -1.23 1.64
C GLU A 80 12.95 -0.91 2.16
N THR A 81 12.86 0.13 2.96
CA THR A 81 11.60 0.60 3.56
C THR A 81 11.45 2.10 3.35
N LEU A 82 10.20 2.54 3.36
CA LEU A 82 9.86 3.96 3.16
C LEU A 82 8.71 4.34 4.07
N LEU A 83 8.82 5.48 4.73
CA LEU A 83 7.71 6.10 5.45
C LEU A 83 7.26 7.35 4.68
N ILE A 84 5.96 7.42 4.41
CA ILE A 84 5.33 8.62 3.86
C ILE A 84 4.27 9.07 4.87
N THR A 85 4.39 10.31 5.34
CA THR A 85 3.47 10.83 6.35
C THR A 85 2.15 11.31 5.72
N ALA A 86 1.09 11.28 6.52
CA ALA A 86 -0.24 11.74 6.11
C ALA A 86 -0.19 13.16 5.53
N GLY A 87 -1.00 13.40 4.51
CA GLY A 87 -1.07 14.70 3.85
C GLY A 87 -0.09 14.88 2.70
N SER A 88 0.83 13.94 2.49
CA SER A 88 1.71 13.98 1.32
C SER A 88 0.95 13.57 0.07
N THR A 89 1.27 14.20 -1.07
CA THR A 89 0.68 13.83 -2.36
C THR A 89 1.55 12.76 -3.00
N VAL A 90 0.96 11.58 -3.27
CA VAL A 90 1.72 10.41 -3.71
C VAL A 90 1.11 9.78 -4.95
N ARG A 91 1.97 9.19 -5.77
CA ARG A 91 1.57 8.33 -6.88
C ARG A 91 2.46 7.10 -6.90
N TYR A 92 1.85 5.93 -6.75
CA TYR A 92 2.56 4.66 -6.74
C TYR A 92 2.58 4.04 -8.13
N ALA A 93 3.71 3.44 -8.51
CA ALA A 93 3.85 2.78 -9.80
C ALA A 93 4.88 1.65 -9.75
N ASN A 94 4.71 0.70 -10.66
CA ASN A 94 5.73 -0.30 -10.97
C ASN A 94 6.07 -0.18 -12.46
N PRO A 95 6.98 0.74 -12.84
CA PRO A 95 7.36 0.91 -14.25
C PRO A 95 8.39 -0.12 -14.72
N PHE A 96 8.73 -1.09 -13.89
CA PHE A 96 9.74 -2.11 -14.18
C PHE A 96 9.09 -3.33 -14.82
N ASP A 97 9.92 -4.30 -15.23
CA ASP A 97 9.48 -5.47 -15.99
C ASP A 97 9.27 -6.73 -15.15
N GLU A 98 9.25 -6.58 -13.83
CA GLU A 98 8.97 -7.68 -12.89
C GLU A 98 7.95 -7.26 -11.84
N PRO A 99 7.24 -8.22 -11.20
CA PRO A 99 6.29 -7.88 -10.14
C PRO A 99 7.00 -7.26 -8.94
N ALA A 100 6.30 -6.36 -8.25
CA ALA A 100 6.76 -5.76 -7.01
C ALA A 100 5.93 -6.32 -5.85
N GLU A 101 6.59 -6.99 -4.92
CA GLU A 101 5.96 -7.54 -3.73
C GLU A 101 6.41 -6.76 -2.51
N TYR A 102 5.45 -6.30 -1.70
CA TYR A 102 5.75 -5.49 -0.53
C TYR A 102 4.61 -5.57 0.49
N TRP A 103 4.93 -5.18 1.72
CA TRP A 103 3.95 -4.99 2.78
C TRP A 103 3.72 -3.50 2.99
N SER A 104 2.46 -3.14 3.23
CA SER A 104 2.06 -1.77 3.51
C SER A 104 1.41 -1.73 4.89
N VAL A 105 1.90 -0.82 5.74
CA VAL A 105 1.34 -0.57 7.07
C VAL A 105 0.81 0.86 7.08
N CYS A 106 -0.48 1.02 7.33
CA CYS A 106 -1.14 2.33 7.39
C CYS A 106 -1.63 2.63 8.81
N ARG A 107 -1.43 3.87 9.25
CA ARG A 107 -1.86 4.34 10.56
C ARG A 107 -2.38 5.77 10.46
N PRO A 108 -3.69 5.99 10.73
CA PRO A 108 -4.73 5.02 11.04
C PRO A 108 -4.94 4.01 9.91
N ALA A 109 -5.77 3.02 10.17
CA ALA A 109 -6.02 1.93 9.20
C ALA A 109 -6.46 2.47 7.85
N PHE A 110 -6.04 1.77 6.78
CA PHE A 110 -6.54 2.06 5.43
C PHE A 110 -8.06 1.92 5.39
N THR A 111 -8.74 2.93 4.85
CA THR A 111 -10.15 2.89 4.46
C THR A 111 -10.28 3.65 3.15
N PRO A 112 -11.25 3.31 2.29
CA PRO A 112 -11.41 3.99 1.00
C PRO A 112 -11.60 5.50 1.12
N ASP A 113 -12.25 5.98 2.17
CA ASP A 113 -12.50 7.41 2.36
C ASP A 113 -11.26 8.19 2.84
N ARG A 114 -10.20 7.51 3.30
CA ARG A 114 -8.96 8.16 3.73
C ARG A 114 -7.93 8.32 2.62
N VAL A 115 -8.17 7.73 1.46
CA VAL A 115 -7.18 7.72 0.37
C VAL A 115 -7.12 9.05 -0.36
N ASN A 116 -8.25 9.73 -0.52
CA ASN A 116 -8.37 11.00 -1.25
C ASN A 116 -7.72 10.92 -2.64
N ARG A 117 -8.15 9.91 -3.41
CA ARG A 117 -7.64 9.66 -4.74
C ARG A 117 -8.17 10.70 -5.72
N GLU A 118 -7.28 11.25 -6.55
CA GLU A 118 -7.70 12.16 -7.60
C GLU A 118 -8.54 11.43 -8.63
N THR A 119 -9.61 12.09 -9.07
CA THR A 119 -10.41 11.60 -10.19
C THR A 119 -9.88 12.25 -11.46
N SER A 120 -9.55 11.42 -12.41
CA SER A 120 -9.08 11.90 -13.72
C SER A 120 -10.24 12.02 -14.71
#